data_ec7391487b66bd287e2e13a01abf1504
#
_entry.id   ec7391487b66bd287e2e13a01abf1504
#
_cell.length_a   1.000
_cell.length_b   1.000
_cell.length_c   1.000
_cell.angle_alpha   90.00
_cell.angle_beta   90.00
_cell.angle_gamma   90.00
#
_symmetry.space_group_name_H-M   'P 1'
#
loop_
_entity.id
_entity.type
_entity.pdbx_description
1 polymer ?
#
loop_
_entity_poly.entity_id
_entity_poly.type
_entity_poly.pdbx_seq_one_letter_code
_entity_poly.pdbx_strand_id
1 'polypeptide(L)'
;MDAYVFPVRVYYEDTDLAGIVYYANYLKFIERGRSEWVRSMGIDQVAMKRDAGVVFAVRRVEADYLQPAKFDDQLHVSTMISTISAARIVLDQTVLRDDVVLFSAQVTLVALDAQGRPTRLPEAFRRKIADLDTSL
;
A
#
# COMPACT_ATOMS: atom_id res chain seq x y z
N MET A 1 -3.03 -3.20 15.64
CA MET A 1 -2.71 -1.99 14.88
C MET A 1 -3.90 -1.61 14.02
N ASP A 2 -4.31 -0.35 14.07
CA ASP A 2 -5.42 0.11 13.26
C ASP A 2 -5.00 0.26 11.80
N ALA A 3 -5.96 0.01 10.91
CA ALA A 3 -5.72 0.21 9.48
C ALA A 3 -5.62 1.71 9.17
N TYR A 4 -4.71 2.06 8.28
CA TYR A 4 -4.68 3.39 7.68
C TYR A 4 -5.65 3.41 6.50
N VAL A 5 -6.53 4.40 6.46
CA VAL A 5 -7.59 4.49 5.44
C VAL A 5 -7.36 5.72 4.57
N PHE A 6 -7.36 5.52 3.25
CA PHE A 6 -7.13 6.58 2.27
C PHE A 6 -8.26 6.60 1.24
N PRO A 7 -8.92 7.75 1.01
CA PRO A 7 -10.04 7.84 0.07
C PRO A 7 -9.55 7.92 -1.39
N VAL A 8 -10.27 7.25 -2.29
CA VAL A 8 -10.02 7.27 -3.73
C VAL A 8 -11.35 7.40 -4.47
N ARG A 9 -11.46 8.39 -5.38
CA ARG A 9 -12.60 8.52 -6.26
C ARG A 9 -12.30 7.82 -7.58
N VAL A 10 -13.28 7.11 -8.14
CA VAL A 10 -13.15 6.48 -9.45
C VAL A 10 -13.46 7.52 -10.53
N TYR A 11 -12.51 7.74 -11.43
CA TYR A 11 -12.63 8.66 -12.56
C TYR A 11 -12.84 7.88 -13.85
N TYR A 12 -13.18 8.59 -14.94
CA TYR A 12 -13.34 7.97 -16.27
C TYR A 12 -12.11 7.17 -16.69
N GLU A 13 -10.92 7.72 -16.44
CA GLU A 13 -9.66 7.08 -16.84
C GLU A 13 -9.44 5.74 -16.13
N ASP A 14 -10.15 5.50 -15.03
CA ASP A 14 -9.99 4.27 -14.25
C ASP A 14 -10.86 3.13 -14.79
N THR A 15 -11.83 3.42 -15.65
CA THR A 15 -12.82 2.44 -16.11
C THR A 15 -12.49 1.90 -17.49
N ASP A 16 -13.06 0.73 -17.78
CA ASP A 16 -12.95 0.07 -19.07
C ASP A 16 -14.28 0.13 -19.85
N LEU A 17 -14.33 -0.56 -20.98
CA LEU A 17 -15.52 -0.57 -21.83
C LEU A 17 -16.76 -1.11 -21.11
N ALA A 18 -16.59 -1.97 -20.12
CA ALA A 18 -17.70 -2.52 -19.34
C ALA A 18 -18.27 -1.52 -18.31
N GLY A 19 -17.66 -0.35 -18.14
CA GLY A 19 -18.10 0.68 -17.20
C GLY A 19 -17.67 0.43 -15.77
N ILE A 20 -16.78 -0.52 -15.55
CA ILE A 20 -16.22 -0.83 -14.23
C ILE A 20 -14.73 -0.51 -14.21
N VAL A 21 -14.15 -0.41 -13.00
CA VAL A 21 -12.73 -0.16 -12.87
C VAL A 21 -11.95 -1.27 -13.56
N TYR A 22 -11.02 -0.86 -14.45
CA TYR A 22 -10.13 -1.80 -15.12
C TYR A 22 -9.28 -2.50 -14.06
N TYR A 23 -9.20 -3.83 -14.14
CA TYR A 23 -8.64 -4.63 -13.05
C TYR A 23 -7.25 -4.20 -12.60
N ALA A 24 -6.39 -3.76 -13.52
CA ALA A 24 -5.03 -3.34 -13.17
C ALA A 24 -5.00 -2.02 -12.38
N ASN A 25 -6.05 -1.21 -12.45
CA ASN A 25 -6.10 0.08 -11.75
C ASN A 25 -6.26 -0.06 -10.25
N TYR A 26 -6.77 -1.19 -9.76
CA TYR A 26 -6.77 -1.46 -8.31
C TYR A 26 -5.35 -1.47 -7.74
N LEU A 27 -4.37 -1.90 -8.52
CA LEU A 27 -2.97 -1.86 -8.10
C LEU A 27 -2.48 -0.42 -7.90
N LYS A 28 -2.96 0.51 -8.72
CA LYS A 28 -2.67 1.94 -8.54
C LYS A 28 -3.33 2.49 -7.28
N PHE A 29 -4.58 2.08 -7.02
CA PHE A 29 -5.31 2.53 -5.82
C PHE A 29 -4.59 2.08 -4.55
N ILE A 30 -4.19 0.81 -4.47
CA ILE A 30 -3.50 0.33 -3.28
C ILE A 30 -2.08 0.90 -3.17
N GLU A 31 -1.42 1.21 -4.29
CA GLU A 31 -0.12 1.90 -4.26
C GLU A 31 -0.27 3.28 -3.62
N ARG A 32 -1.29 4.05 -4.03
CA ARG A 32 -1.54 5.36 -3.43
C ARG A 32 -1.84 5.24 -1.94
N GLY A 33 -2.64 4.24 -1.57
CA GLY A 33 -2.97 3.99 -0.16
C GLY A 33 -1.75 3.71 0.68
N ARG A 34 -0.85 2.83 0.22
CA ARG A 34 0.36 2.52 1.01
C ARG A 34 1.39 3.63 0.96
N SER A 35 1.49 4.40 -0.13
CA SER A 35 2.37 5.56 -0.19
C SER A 35 1.94 6.64 0.81
N GLU A 36 0.64 6.89 0.91
CA GLU A 36 0.10 7.83 1.90
C GLU A 36 0.24 7.28 3.33
N TRP A 37 0.14 5.97 3.50
CA TRP A 37 0.39 5.34 4.80
C TRP A 37 1.82 5.59 5.27
N VAL A 38 2.81 5.38 4.38
CA VAL A 38 4.22 5.66 4.70
C VAL A 38 4.40 7.14 5.04
N ARG A 39 3.80 8.03 4.23
CA ARG A 39 3.89 9.47 4.46
C ARG A 39 3.27 9.87 5.80
N SER A 40 2.18 9.22 6.19
CA SER A 40 1.49 9.51 7.45
C SER A 40 2.36 9.23 8.68
N MET A 41 3.36 8.38 8.54
CA MET A 41 4.32 8.08 9.60
C MET A 41 5.47 9.10 9.67
N GLY A 42 5.44 10.14 8.85
CA GLY A 42 6.51 11.13 8.78
C GLY A 42 7.72 10.68 7.97
N ILE A 43 7.57 9.63 7.15
CA ILE A 43 8.64 9.10 6.33
C ILE A 43 8.55 9.70 4.93
N ASP A 44 9.67 10.30 4.48
CA ASP A 44 9.83 10.82 3.13
C ASP A 44 10.67 9.82 2.33
N GLN A 45 10.05 9.12 1.38
CA GLN A 45 10.74 8.10 0.59
C GLN A 45 11.83 8.68 -0.31
N VAL A 46 11.66 9.93 -0.78
CA VAL A 46 12.68 10.61 -1.58
C VAL A 46 13.92 10.86 -0.72
N ALA A 47 13.71 11.36 0.50
CA ALA A 47 14.81 11.58 1.45
C ALA A 47 15.48 10.26 1.86
N MET A 48 14.70 9.20 2.04
CA MET A 48 15.22 7.88 2.39
C MET A 48 16.15 7.35 1.28
N LYS A 49 15.76 7.52 0.03
CA LYS A 49 16.59 7.15 -1.11
C LYS A 49 17.88 7.98 -1.15
N ARG A 50 17.74 9.29 -0.99
CA ARG A 50 18.88 10.21 -1.05
C ARG A 50 19.88 9.96 0.08
N ASP A 51 19.38 9.81 1.32
CA ASP A 51 20.23 9.82 2.51
C ASP A 51 20.69 8.41 2.93
N ALA A 52 19.83 7.39 2.76
CA ALA A 52 20.14 6.03 3.16
C ALA A 52 20.37 5.09 1.97
N GLY A 53 20.06 5.53 0.75
CA GLY A 53 20.21 4.70 -0.45
C GLY A 53 19.22 3.54 -0.50
N VAL A 54 18.09 3.63 0.22
CA VAL A 54 17.12 2.54 0.34
C VAL A 54 15.81 2.94 -0.34
N VAL A 55 15.28 2.01 -1.12
CA VAL A 55 13.96 2.12 -1.74
C VAL A 55 13.15 0.86 -1.44
N PHE A 56 11.83 0.98 -1.55
CA PHE A 56 10.93 -0.18 -1.48
C PHE A 56 10.59 -0.64 -2.89
N ALA A 57 10.49 -1.95 -3.05
CA ALA A 57 9.98 -2.57 -4.26
C ALA A 57 8.93 -3.59 -3.91
N VAL A 58 7.93 -3.73 -4.79
CA VAL A 58 6.92 -4.78 -4.66
C VAL A 58 7.53 -6.07 -5.19
N ARG A 59 7.60 -7.09 -4.33
CA ARG A 59 8.08 -8.41 -4.71
C ARG A 59 6.94 -9.33 -5.13
N ARG A 60 5.78 -9.19 -4.50
CA ARG A 60 4.66 -10.11 -4.72
C ARG A 60 3.34 -9.42 -4.41
N VAL A 61 2.34 -9.72 -5.21
CA VAL A 61 0.95 -9.32 -4.95
C VAL A 61 0.08 -10.56 -5.12
N GLU A 62 -0.73 -10.86 -4.11
CA GLU A 62 -1.82 -11.84 -4.21
C GLU A 62 -3.12 -11.04 -4.06
N ALA A 63 -4.01 -11.14 -5.02
CA ALA A 63 -5.20 -10.30 -5.04
C ALA A 63 -6.44 -11.07 -5.45
N ASP A 64 -7.57 -10.70 -4.85
CA ASP A 64 -8.90 -11.21 -5.18
C ASP A 64 -9.79 -10.05 -5.58
N TYR A 65 -10.44 -10.18 -6.72
CA TYR A 65 -11.40 -9.23 -7.26
C TYR A 65 -12.79 -9.73 -6.90
N LEU A 66 -13.41 -9.12 -5.88
CA LEU A 66 -14.64 -9.64 -5.28
C LEU A 66 -15.89 -9.02 -5.87
N GLN A 67 -15.89 -7.69 -6.07
CA GLN A 67 -17.01 -6.97 -6.65
C GLN A 67 -16.47 -5.76 -7.43
N PRO A 68 -17.12 -5.34 -8.54
CA PRO A 68 -16.62 -4.24 -9.34
C PRO A 68 -16.91 -2.88 -8.72
N ALA A 69 -15.94 -1.98 -8.79
CA ALA A 69 -16.15 -0.55 -8.59
C ALA A 69 -16.55 0.09 -9.92
N LYS A 70 -17.27 1.19 -9.85
CA LYS A 70 -17.82 1.89 -11.03
C LYS A 70 -17.41 3.36 -11.02
N PHE A 71 -17.56 3.99 -12.17
CA PHE A 71 -17.33 5.42 -12.30
C PHE A 71 -18.03 6.20 -11.18
N ASP A 72 -17.33 7.18 -10.65
CA ASP A 72 -17.78 8.10 -9.59
C ASP A 72 -17.94 7.48 -8.20
N ASP A 73 -17.67 6.19 -8.05
CA ASP A 73 -17.68 5.58 -6.71
C ASP A 73 -16.63 6.24 -5.82
N GLN A 74 -16.99 6.48 -4.56
CA GLN A 74 -16.06 6.89 -3.52
C GLN A 74 -15.57 5.64 -2.81
N LEU A 75 -14.28 5.34 -2.96
CA LEU A 75 -13.66 4.15 -2.38
C LEU A 75 -12.77 4.53 -1.21
N HIS A 76 -12.48 3.55 -0.37
CA HIS A 76 -11.51 3.66 0.71
C HIS A 76 -10.50 2.53 0.60
N VAL A 77 -9.22 2.88 0.62
CA VAL A 77 -8.13 1.90 0.63
C VAL A 77 -7.66 1.74 2.06
N SER A 78 -7.77 0.53 2.58
CA SER A 78 -7.31 0.18 3.93
C SER A 78 -5.96 -0.49 3.83
N THR A 79 -4.99 -0.06 4.63
CA THR A 79 -3.64 -0.61 4.67
C THR A 79 -3.28 -0.99 6.10
N MET A 80 -2.88 -2.24 6.31
CA MET A 80 -2.42 -2.79 7.59
C MET A 80 -1.18 -3.62 7.38
N ILE A 81 -0.29 -3.64 8.39
CA ILE A 81 0.83 -4.57 8.39
C ILE A 81 0.32 -5.95 8.79
N SER A 82 0.64 -6.96 7.97
CA SER A 82 0.44 -8.37 8.31
C SER A 82 1.66 -8.92 9.04
N THR A 83 2.85 -8.80 8.43
CA THR A 83 4.11 -9.22 9.04
C THR A 83 5.22 -8.26 8.67
N ILE A 84 6.26 -8.25 9.49
CA ILE A 84 7.47 -7.45 9.23
C ILE A 84 8.69 -8.27 9.65
N SER A 85 9.75 -8.18 8.84
CA SER A 85 11.05 -8.76 9.14
C SER A 85 12.14 -7.73 8.89
N ALA A 86 13.41 -8.14 8.97
CA ALA A 86 14.53 -7.20 8.85
C ALA A 86 14.54 -6.44 7.51
N ALA A 87 14.09 -7.08 6.41
CA ALA A 87 14.18 -6.52 5.06
C ALA A 87 12.85 -6.54 4.29
N ARG A 88 11.77 -7.00 4.92
CA ARG A 88 10.50 -7.29 4.21
C ARG A 88 9.31 -6.86 5.05
N ILE A 89 8.30 -6.32 4.37
CA ILE A 89 7.02 -5.97 4.97
C ILE A 89 5.93 -6.63 4.15
N VAL A 90 5.00 -7.29 4.81
CA VAL A 90 3.79 -7.82 4.17
C VAL A 90 2.61 -6.98 4.66
N LEU A 91 1.88 -6.42 3.71
CA LEU A 91 0.72 -5.57 3.97
C LEU A 91 -0.55 -6.26 3.52
N ASP A 92 -1.61 -6.12 4.31
CA ASP A 92 -2.96 -6.44 3.89
C ASP A 92 -3.63 -5.15 3.46
N GLN A 93 -4.07 -5.11 2.21
CA GLN A 93 -4.73 -3.95 1.64
C GLN A 93 -6.07 -4.33 1.06
N THR A 94 -7.10 -3.55 1.35
CA THR A 94 -8.44 -3.75 0.81
C THR A 94 -8.95 -2.46 0.19
N VAL A 95 -9.80 -2.60 -0.83
CA VAL A 95 -10.53 -1.49 -1.42
C VAL A 95 -12.00 -1.70 -1.11
N LEU A 96 -12.60 -0.72 -0.42
CA LEU A 96 -13.98 -0.80 0.05
C LEU A 96 -14.83 0.30 -0.56
N ARG A 97 -16.09 -0.03 -0.83
CA ARG A 97 -17.15 0.95 -1.06
C ARG A 97 -18.12 0.81 0.10
N ASP A 98 -18.23 1.83 0.91
CA ASP A 98 -18.91 1.77 2.21
C ASP A 98 -18.28 0.64 3.04
N ASP A 99 -19.05 -0.34 3.50
CA ASP A 99 -18.53 -1.46 4.28
C ASP A 99 -18.30 -2.73 3.43
N VAL A 100 -18.42 -2.62 2.10
CA VAL A 100 -18.31 -3.77 1.20
C VAL A 100 -16.89 -3.84 0.64
N VAL A 101 -16.22 -4.97 0.83
CA VAL A 101 -14.89 -5.21 0.25
C VAL A 101 -15.05 -5.56 -1.22
N LEU A 102 -14.47 -4.72 -2.10
CA LEU A 102 -14.50 -4.93 -3.54
C LEU A 102 -13.25 -5.67 -4.03
N PHE A 103 -12.13 -5.46 -3.35
CA PHE A 103 -10.82 -5.98 -3.74
C PHE A 103 -10.01 -6.20 -2.48
N SER A 104 -9.28 -7.30 -2.42
CA SER A 104 -8.44 -7.64 -1.28
C SER A 104 -7.09 -8.11 -1.78
N ALA A 105 -6.01 -7.63 -1.20
CA ALA A 105 -4.67 -8.00 -1.62
C ALA A 105 -3.73 -8.16 -0.44
N GLN A 106 -2.75 -9.05 -0.61
CA GLN A 106 -1.58 -9.11 0.24
C GLN A 106 -0.39 -8.69 -0.59
N VAL A 107 0.33 -7.65 -0.15
CA VAL A 107 1.44 -7.05 -0.87
C VAL A 107 2.71 -7.25 -0.07
N THR A 108 3.72 -7.86 -0.70
CA THR A 108 5.04 -8.03 -0.10
C THR A 108 5.98 -6.98 -0.64
N LEU A 109 6.48 -6.12 0.24
CA LEU A 109 7.49 -5.11 -0.06
C LEU A 109 8.85 -5.59 0.44
N VAL A 110 9.89 -5.28 -0.32
CA VAL A 110 11.28 -5.52 0.09
C VAL A 110 12.04 -4.21 0.03
N ALA A 111 12.99 -4.04 0.95
CA ALA A 111 13.92 -2.92 0.92
C ALA A 111 15.09 -3.28 0.02
N LEU A 112 15.45 -2.38 -0.88
CA LEU A 112 16.55 -2.55 -1.82
C LEU A 112 17.58 -1.44 -1.61
N ASP A 113 18.88 -1.79 -1.75
CA ASP A 113 19.96 -0.82 -1.75
C ASP A 113 20.14 -0.17 -3.12
N ALA A 114 21.14 0.70 -3.25
CA ALA A 114 21.39 1.44 -4.48
C ALA A 114 21.76 0.55 -5.66
N GLN A 115 22.19 -0.69 -5.42
CA GLN A 115 22.51 -1.68 -6.45
C GLN A 115 21.35 -2.62 -6.74
N GLY A 116 20.18 -2.37 -6.14
CA GLY A 116 18.98 -3.19 -6.33
C GLY A 116 19.00 -4.50 -5.57
N ARG A 117 19.83 -4.63 -4.54
CA ARG A 117 19.92 -5.84 -3.72
C ARG A 117 19.10 -5.68 -2.44
N PRO A 118 18.55 -6.79 -1.89
CA PRO A 118 17.86 -6.73 -0.61
C PRO A 118 18.76 -6.16 0.49
N THR A 119 18.18 -5.28 1.29
CA THR A 119 18.88 -4.66 2.42
C THR A 119 17.93 -4.53 3.60
N ARG A 120 18.46 -4.24 4.78
CA ARG A 120 17.63 -4.05 5.96
C ARG A 120 16.82 -2.78 5.84
N LEU A 121 15.62 -2.80 6.41
CA LEU A 121 14.81 -1.59 6.55
C LEU A 121 15.59 -0.56 7.38
N PRO A 122 15.55 0.73 7.01
CA PRO A 122 16.19 1.76 7.81
C PRO A 122 15.68 1.76 9.24
N GLU A 123 16.55 2.04 10.19
CA GLU A 123 16.19 2.04 11.61
C GLU A 123 15.06 3.01 11.93
N ALA A 124 15.05 4.18 11.31
CA ALA A 124 13.99 5.16 11.52
C ALA A 124 12.63 4.60 11.10
N PHE A 125 12.58 3.85 10.00
CA PHE A 125 11.36 3.18 9.55
C PHE A 125 10.93 2.10 10.55
N ARG A 126 11.87 1.27 10.98
CA ARG A 126 11.58 0.19 11.95
C ARG A 126 11.05 0.75 13.27
N ARG A 127 11.59 1.89 13.72
CA ARG A 127 11.10 2.56 14.94
C ARG A 127 9.66 3.01 14.78
N LYS A 128 9.32 3.61 13.62
CA LYS A 128 7.95 4.06 13.36
C LYS A 128 6.96 2.91 13.39
N ILE A 129 7.34 1.77 12.80
CA ILE A 129 6.50 0.57 12.82
C ILE A 129 6.33 0.04 14.23
N ALA A 130 7.42 -0.01 15.01
CA ALA A 130 7.36 -0.47 16.38
C ALA A 130 6.46 0.44 17.25
N ASP A 131 6.51 1.76 17.03
CA ASP A 131 5.64 2.72 17.71
C ASP A 131 4.17 2.47 17.40
N LEU A 132 3.84 2.11 16.17
CA LEU A 132 2.47 1.76 15.80
C LEU A 132 1.99 0.51 16.55
N ASP A 133 2.84 -0.51 16.68
CA ASP A 133 2.49 -1.72 17.40
C ASP A 133 2.28 -1.46 18.89
N THR A 134 3.06 -0.56 19.49
CA THR A 134 2.94 -0.23 20.91
C THR A 134 1.78 0.70 21.22
N SER A 135 1.19 1.35 20.20
CA SER A 135 0.04 2.23 20.39
C SER A 135 -1.27 1.45 20.56
N LEU A 136 -1.21 0.15 20.42
CA LEU A 136 -2.35 -0.75 20.66
C LEU A 136 -2.48 -1.02 22.19
#